data_47d9eb0c409c1999f1f166b46ac0905e
#
_entry.id   47d9eb0c409c1999f1f166b46ac0905e
#
_cell.length_a   1.000
_cell.length_b   1.000
_cell.length_c   1.000
_cell.angle_alpha   90.00
_cell.angle_beta   90.00
_cell.angle_gamma   90.00
#
_symmetry.space_group_name_H-M   'P 1'
#
loop_
_entity.id
_entity.type
_entity.pdbx_description
1 polymer ?
#
loop_
_entity_poly.entity_id
_entity_poly.type
_entity_poly.pdbx_seq_one_letter_code
_entity_poly.pdbx_strand_id
1 'polypeptide(L)'
;MQPSGPLAGVRVLDLARVLAGPFAAMLLADLGAEVIKVERPGTGDDTRAWGPPFAGPGQQSTYFLSVNRGKRSVTVDLKDPAERGFVEELIRWADVLVENFRPGVMDRLGLSDEWLAELNPGLVRLSISGFGDVGPDRDRVGYDQIVQAEGGLMSLTGMPGGPAVKVGVPIADVSAGLFGVIGVLGALVERERTGRGQRVATSLLAAQAGIHTFQATRYLVAGEVPGPSGNHHPTVAPYGLFDAADGPLVIAVGNDEIWSRFAPLVGLDPADQRFAVNALRLERLDELHQILAAALAARPLADWLRLLADAGVPAGQVKSLDAVYDGPGLIWEVDHPALGRVRLSANPLRYSRTALSPGLPPPLLGEHTGQIRQAMLGDQRADAR
;
A
#
# COMPACT_ATOMS: atom_id res chain seq x y z
N MET A 1 4.58 -25.94 -5.59
CA MET A 1 3.30 -25.60 -6.27
C MET A 1 3.63 -24.72 -7.46
N GLN A 2 3.04 -24.98 -8.62
CA GLN A 2 3.17 -24.05 -9.74
C GLN A 2 2.47 -22.73 -9.36
N PRO A 3 3.06 -21.57 -9.73
CA PRO A 3 2.42 -20.27 -9.46
C PRO A 3 1.03 -20.25 -10.08
N SER A 4 0.01 -20.02 -9.28
CA SER A 4 -1.37 -19.85 -9.74
C SER A 4 -1.77 -18.41 -9.53
N GLY A 5 -2.31 -17.77 -10.54
CA GLY A 5 -2.71 -16.38 -10.48
C GLY A 5 -2.75 -15.73 -11.86
N PRO A 6 -3.31 -14.53 -11.98
CA PRO A 6 -3.41 -13.84 -13.28
C PRO A 6 -2.04 -13.48 -13.89
N LEU A 7 -0.98 -13.42 -13.08
CA LEU A 7 0.40 -13.18 -13.53
C LEU A 7 1.26 -14.45 -13.54
N ALA A 8 0.65 -15.65 -13.57
CA ALA A 8 1.42 -16.89 -13.71
C ALA A 8 2.29 -16.85 -14.99
N GLY A 9 3.58 -17.13 -14.84
CA GLY A 9 4.58 -17.03 -15.92
C GLY A 9 5.29 -15.67 -16.01
N VAL A 10 4.83 -14.63 -15.32
CA VAL A 10 5.56 -13.36 -15.22
C VAL A 10 6.67 -13.46 -14.18
N ARG A 11 7.86 -12.97 -14.52
CA ARG A 11 9.08 -13.04 -13.73
C ARG A 11 9.51 -11.65 -13.28
N VAL A 12 9.67 -11.46 -11.98
CA VAL A 12 9.97 -10.16 -11.36
C VAL A 12 11.32 -10.22 -10.67
N LEU A 13 12.21 -9.29 -11.01
CA LEU A 13 13.46 -9.05 -10.31
C LEU A 13 13.29 -7.85 -9.37
N ASP A 14 13.32 -8.10 -8.07
CA ASP A 14 13.14 -7.08 -7.03
C ASP A 14 14.50 -6.63 -6.50
N LEU A 15 14.98 -5.46 -6.94
CA LEU A 15 16.18 -4.79 -6.41
C LEU A 15 15.82 -3.78 -5.31
N ALA A 16 14.52 -3.58 -5.07
CA ALA A 16 14.02 -2.56 -4.16
C ALA A 16 14.27 -2.92 -2.69
N ARG A 17 14.25 -1.91 -1.83
CA ARG A 17 14.46 -2.02 -0.38
C ARG A 17 13.39 -1.26 0.39
N VAL A 18 13.28 -1.55 1.65
CA VAL A 18 12.39 -0.91 2.63
C VAL A 18 10.93 -1.29 2.39
N LEU A 19 10.08 -0.41 1.78
CA LEU A 19 8.65 -0.69 1.73
C LEU A 19 8.04 -0.54 0.33
N ALA A 20 8.05 0.62 -0.29
CA ALA A 20 7.27 0.90 -1.50
C ALA A 20 7.50 -0.11 -2.63
N GLY A 21 8.76 -0.33 -3.01
CA GLY A 21 9.13 -1.31 -4.03
C GLY A 21 8.90 -2.76 -3.59
N PRO A 22 9.38 -3.18 -2.40
CA PRO A 22 9.09 -4.51 -1.88
C PRO A 22 7.59 -4.82 -1.76
N PHE A 23 6.76 -3.86 -1.39
CA PHE A 23 5.31 -4.01 -1.36
C PHE A 23 4.73 -4.21 -2.76
N ALA A 24 5.18 -3.43 -3.75
CA ALA A 24 4.78 -3.63 -5.15
C ALA A 24 5.17 -5.03 -5.65
N ALA A 25 6.42 -5.46 -5.42
CA ALA A 25 6.89 -6.79 -5.82
C ALA A 25 6.12 -7.92 -5.10
N MET A 26 5.76 -7.75 -3.82
CA MET A 26 4.92 -8.69 -3.09
C MET A 26 3.50 -8.79 -3.69
N LEU A 27 2.89 -7.67 -4.07
CA LEU A 27 1.58 -7.70 -4.73
C LEU A 27 1.64 -8.43 -6.07
N LEU A 28 2.71 -8.25 -6.86
CA LEU A 28 2.92 -9.02 -8.09
C LEU A 28 3.09 -10.52 -7.80
N ALA A 29 3.79 -10.89 -6.72
CA ALA A 29 3.90 -12.28 -6.28
C ALA A 29 2.54 -12.86 -5.87
N ASP A 30 1.73 -12.12 -5.11
CA ASP A 30 0.37 -12.52 -4.73
C ASP A 30 -0.51 -12.78 -5.96
N LEU A 31 -0.30 -12.04 -7.05
CA LEU A 31 -0.98 -12.23 -8.33
C LEU A 31 -0.41 -13.41 -9.14
N GLY A 32 0.58 -14.12 -8.65
CA GLY A 32 1.14 -15.33 -9.24
C GLY A 32 2.45 -15.14 -10.01
N ALA A 33 3.05 -13.95 -9.98
CA ALA A 33 4.38 -13.74 -10.55
C ALA A 33 5.46 -14.48 -9.73
N GLU A 34 6.49 -14.95 -10.40
CA GLU A 34 7.70 -15.48 -9.78
C GLU A 34 8.63 -14.31 -9.43
N VAL A 35 8.95 -14.12 -8.13
CA VAL A 35 9.73 -12.98 -7.67
C VAL A 35 11.08 -13.42 -7.09
N ILE A 36 12.17 -12.87 -7.62
CA ILE A 36 13.51 -12.98 -7.05
C ILE A 36 13.89 -11.62 -6.45
N LYS A 37 14.11 -11.61 -5.13
CA LYS A 37 14.62 -10.43 -4.41
C LYS A 37 16.13 -10.50 -4.31
N VAL A 38 16.80 -9.48 -4.82
CA VAL A 38 18.26 -9.30 -4.70
C VAL A 38 18.56 -8.50 -3.44
N GLU A 39 19.42 -9.05 -2.60
CA GLU A 39 19.81 -8.46 -1.32
C GLU A 39 21.32 -8.38 -1.20
N ARG A 40 21.80 -7.43 -0.38
CA ARG A 40 23.24 -7.32 -0.09
C ARG A 40 23.72 -8.54 0.71
N PRO A 41 24.91 -9.10 0.40
CA PRO A 41 25.51 -10.12 1.23
C PRO A 41 25.66 -9.65 2.69
N GLY A 42 25.40 -10.52 3.64
CA GLY A 42 25.56 -10.31 5.08
C GLY A 42 24.47 -9.48 5.74
N THR A 43 24.01 -8.37 5.17
CA THR A 43 23.06 -7.45 5.80
C THR A 43 21.64 -7.56 5.23
N GLY A 44 21.50 -7.85 3.95
CA GLY A 44 20.21 -7.89 3.26
C GLY A 44 19.53 -6.54 3.10
N ASP A 45 18.22 -6.56 3.08
CA ASP A 45 17.35 -5.39 3.14
C ASP A 45 17.46 -4.72 4.52
N ASP A 46 17.49 -3.39 4.54
CA ASP A 46 17.63 -2.62 5.78
C ASP A 46 16.52 -2.96 6.80
N THR A 47 15.33 -3.32 6.32
CA THR A 47 14.19 -3.71 7.17
C THR A 47 14.40 -5.02 7.93
N ARG A 48 15.37 -5.85 7.57
CA ARG A 48 15.72 -7.05 8.36
C ARG A 48 16.20 -6.70 9.76
N ALA A 49 16.78 -5.50 9.94
CA ALA A 49 17.26 -4.98 11.22
C ALA A 49 16.22 -4.06 11.92
N TRP A 50 15.06 -3.80 11.30
CA TRP A 50 14.06 -2.89 11.88
C TRP A 50 13.15 -3.61 12.87
N GLY A 51 13.20 -3.16 14.10
CA GLY A 51 12.42 -3.64 15.23
C GLY A 51 12.78 -2.88 16.51
N PRO A 52 12.13 -3.16 17.65
CA PRO A 52 11.11 -4.19 17.88
C PRO A 52 9.76 -3.91 17.18
N PRO A 53 8.89 -4.92 17.00
CA PRO A 53 9.04 -6.30 17.44
C PRO A 53 9.83 -7.17 16.45
N PHE A 54 10.53 -8.16 17.01
CA PHE A 54 11.15 -9.25 16.26
C PHE A 54 10.46 -10.57 16.60
N ALA A 55 10.35 -11.48 15.65
CA ALA A 55 9.70 -12.78 15.83
C ALA A 55 10.71 -13.91 15.92
N GLY A 56 10.44 -14.85 16.83
CA GLY A 56 11.16 -16.11 16.99
C GLY A 56 12.63 -16.01 17.44
N PRO A 57 13.28 -17.15 17.60
CA PRO A 57 14.68 -17.21 18.08
C PRO A 57 15.70 -16.54 17.14
N GLY A 58 15.40 -16.55 15.83
CA GLY A 58 16.22 -15.93 14.80
C GLY A 58 16.01 -14.42 14.62
N GLN A 59 15.29 -13.76 15.53
CA GLN A 59 15.04 -12.32 15.50
C GLN A 59 14.57 -11.81 14.12
N GLN A 60 13.55 -12.47 13.53
CA GLN A 60 12.99 -12.05 12.24
C GLN A 60 12.21 -10.74 12.41
N SER A 61 12.58 -9.71 11.67
CA SER A 61 11.87 -8.43 11.67
C SER A 61 10.44 -8.59 11.17
N THR A 62 9.46 -8.21 11.97
CA THR A 62 8.06 -8.19 11.53
C THR A 62 7.82 -7.22 10.39
N TYR A 63 8.64 -6.16 10.29
CA TYR A 63 8.61 -5.23 9.19
C TYR A 63 9.00 -5.90 7.86
N PHE A 64 10.14 -6.63 7.84
CA PHE A 64 10.55 -7.40 6.66
C PHE A 64 9.50 -8.44 6.27
N LEU A 65 8.95 -9.16 7.25
CA LEU A 65 7.93 -10.20 7.01
C LEU A 65 6.66 -9.62 6.36
N SER A 66 6.31 -8.37 6.65
CA SER A 66 5.06 -7.76 6.18
C SER A 66 4.97 -7.54 4.67
N VAL A 67 6.12 -7.40 3.96
CA VAL A 67 6.17 -7.01 2.53
C VAL A 67 7.04 -7.93 1.65
N ASN A 68 7.43 -9.12 2.15
CA ASN A 68 8.35 -9.98 1.41
C ASN A 68 7.87 -11.44 1.20
N ARG A 69 6.59 -11.75 1.48
CA ARG A 69 6.04 -13.07 1.11
C ARG A 69 6.03 -13.27 -0.41
N GLY A 70 6.03 -14.49 -0.85
CA GLY A 70 5.99 -14.84 -2.27
C GLY A 70 7.31 -14.65 -3.00
N LYS A 71 8.40 -14.30 -2.30
CA LYS A 71 9.70 -14.00 -2.91
C LYS A 71 10.73 -15.09 -2.61
N ARG A 72 11.70 -15.25 -3.53
CA ARG A 72 12.94 -15.99 -3.32
C ARG A 72 14.08 -15.01 -3.13
N SER A 73 14.90 -15.15 -2.09
CA SER A 73 16.03 -14.26 -1.80
C SER A 73 17.34 -14.80 -2.39
N VAL A 74 18.06 -13.92 -3.10
CA VAL A 74 19.44 -14.13 -3.53
C VAL A 74 20.33 -13.00 -3.01
N THR A 75 21.54 -13.35 -2.58
CA THR A 75 22.53 -12.34 -2.19
C THR A 75 23.46 -12.04 -3.36
N VAL A 76 23.59 -10.75 -3.68
CA VAL A 76 24.47 -10.22 -4.74
C VAL A 76 25.01 -8.88 -4.29
N ASP A 77 26.30 -8.68 -4.39
CA ASP A 77 26.88 -7.33 -4.34
C ASP A 77 26.85 -6.71 -5.75
N LEU A 78 25.87 -5.84 -5.99
CA LEU A 78 25.72 -5.16 -7.28
C LEU A 78 26.91 -4.26 -7.67
N LYS A 79 27.86 -4.03 -6.74
CA LYS A 79 29.09 -3.25 -7.00
C LYS A 79 30.28 -4.13 -7.37
N ASP A 80 30.20 -5.43 -7.10
CA ASP A 80 31.28 -6.36 -7.40
C ASP A 80 31.29 -6.73 -8.90
N PRO A 81 32.34 -6.40 -9.66
CA PRO A 81 32.42 -6.78 -11.06
C PRO A 81 32.34 -8.30 -11.30
N ALA A 82 32.75 -9.12 -10.33
CA ALA A 82 32.65 -10.58 -10.43
C ALA A 82 31.21 -11.09 -10.45
N GLU A 83 30.27 -10.30 -9.91
CA GLU A 83 28.84 -10.62 -9.90
C GLU A 83 28.10 -10.20 -11.19
N ARG A 84 28.77 -9.43 -12.07
CA ARG A 84 28.15 -8.81 -13.25
C ARG A 84 27.44 -9.83 -14.15
N GLY A 85 28.09 -10.94 -14.45
CA GLY A 85 27.49 -11.98 -15.31
C GLY A 85 26.22 -12.57 -14.71
N PHE A 86 26.17 -12.77 -13.39
CA PHE A 86 24.95 -13.26 -12.72
C PHE A 86 23.84 -12.21 -12.72
N VAL A 87 24.16 -10.93 -12.54
CA VAL A 87 23.19 -9.83 -12.63
C VAL A 87 22.59 -9.74 -14.04
N GLU A 88 23.40 -9.92 -15.07
CA GLU A 88 22.93 -9.95 -16.47
C GLU A 88 21.94 -11.08 -16.72
N GLU A 89 22.23 -12.29 -16.25
CA GLU A 89 21.31 -13.42 -16.38
C GLU A 89 19.98 -13.19 -15.61
N LEU A 90 20.05 -12.60 -14.41
CA LEU A 90 18.85 -12.21 -13.68
C LEU A 90 17.99 -11.19 -14.46
N ILE A 91 18.63 -10.23 -15.14
CA ILE A 91 17.92 -9.21 -15.94
C ILE A 91 17.35 -9.83 -17.23
N ARG A 92 18.09 -10.73 -17.92
CA ARG A 92 17.56 -11.45 -19.07
C ARG A 92 16.37 -12.35 -18.73
N TRP A 93 16.41 -12.95 -17.54
CA TRP A 93 15.33 -13.78 -17.03
C TRP A 93 14.06 -12.97 -16.73
N ALA A 94 14.19 -11.70 -16.29
CA ALA A 94 13.08 -10.92 -15.78
C ALA A 94 12.17 -10.35 -16.87
N ASP A 95 10.89 -10.34 -16.62
CA ASP A 95 9.86 -9.58 -17.36
C ASP A 95 9.66 -8.20 -16.77
N VAL A 96 9.84 -8.09 -15.44
CA VAL A 96 9.69 -6.85 -14.67
C VAL A 96 10.89 -6.68 -13.75
N LEU A 97 11.45 -5.48 -13.70
CA LEU A 97 12.46 -5.07 -12.72
C LEU A 97 11.88 -3.99 -11.81
N VAL A 98 11.95 -4.19 -10.49
CA VAL A 98 11.48 -3.21 -9.50
C VAL A 98 12.68 -2.66 -8.75
N GLU A 99 12.82 -1.33 -8.72
CA GLU A 99 13.84 -0.66 -7.95
C GLU A 99 13.31 0.62 -7.28
N ASN A 100 13.91 1.00 -6.16
CA ASN A 100 13.58 2.26 -5.48
C ASN A 100 14.86 2.96 -4.99
N PHE A 101 15.89 2.94 -5.80
CA PHE A 101 17.11 3.67 -5.54
C PHE A 101 16.91 5.16 -5.79
N ARG A 102 17.82 5.97 -5.26
CA ARG A 102 17.89 7.38 -5.62
C ARG A 102 18.24 7.53 -7.11
N PRO A 103 17.74 8.57 -7.78
CA PRO A 103 18.10 8.85 -9.16
C PRO A 103 19.62 8.77 -9.41
N GLY A 104 20.00 8.19 -10.53
CA GLY A 104 21.41 7.99 -10.93
C GLY A 104 22.15 6.85 -10.20
N VAL A 105 21.52 6.13 -9.25
CA VAL A 105 22.17 4.96 -8.64
C VAL A 105 22.27 3.80 -9.63
N MET A 106 21.21 3.55 -10.39
CA MET A 106 21.21 2.51 -11.42
C MET A 106 22.33 2.74 -12.45
N ASP A 107 22.51 3.98 -12.90
CA ASP A 107 23.60 4.35 -13.83
C ASP A 107 24.98 4.08 -13.22
N ARG A 108 25.18 4.46 -11.96
CA ARG A 108 26.45 4.19 -11.23
C ARG A 108 26.72 2.69 -11.02
N LEU A 109 25.69 1.87 -11.02
CA LEU A 109 25.78 0.41 -11.00
C LEU A 109 25.99 -0.19 -12.39
N GLY A 110 26.05 0.66 -13.45
CA GLY A 110 26.12 0.23 -14.84
C GLY A 110 24.82 -0.41 -15.36
N LEU A 111 23.70 -0.08 -14.75
CA LEU A 111 22.35 -0.58 -15.08
C LEU A 111 21.50 0.58 -15.65
N SER A 112 22.07 1.34 -16.64
CA SER A 112 21.36 2.46 -17.26
C SER A 112 20.13 2.00 -18.06
N ASP A 113 19.22 2.91 -18.38
CA ASP A 113 18.03 2.60 -19.18
C ASP A 113 18.40 2.07 -20.58
N GLU A 114 19.41 2.65 -21.20
CA GLU A 114 19.91 2.24 -22.51
C GLU A 114 20.47 0.80 -22.44
N TRP A 115 21.33 0.53 -21.45
CA TRP A 115 21.94 -0.79 -21.31
C TRP A 115 20.86 -1.87 -20.97
N LEU A 116 19.87 -1.56 -20.13
CA LEU A 116 18.77 -2.46 -19.83
C LEU A 116 17.93 -2.76 -21.06
N ALA A 117 17.65 -1.74 -21.89
CA ALA A 117 16.87 -1.91 -23.13
C ALA A 117 17.62 -2.72 -24.20
N GLU A 118 18.96 -2.63 -24.26
CA GLU A 118 19.80 -3.47 -25.13
C GLU A 118 19.81 -4.93 -24.66
N LEU A 119 19.97 -5.14 -23.35
CA LEU A 119 20.08 -6.47 -22.76
C LEU A 119 18.75 -7.25 -22.78
N ASN A 120 17.64 -6.55 -22.50
CA ASN A 120 16.29 -7.11 -22.44
C ASN A 120 15.27 -6.08 -22.97
N PRO A 121 15.04 -6.02 -24.31
CA PRO A 121 14.12 -5.06 -24.91
C PRO A 121 12.66 -5.15 -24.43
N GLY A 122 12.27 -6.32 -23.89
CA GLY A 122 10.94 -6.55 -23.33
C GLY A 122 10.78 -6.20 -21.85
N LEU A 123 11.84 -5.72 -21.19
CA LEU A 123 11.83 -5.48 -19.76
C LEU A 123 10.95 -4.29 -19.39
N VAL A 124 9.99 -4.50 -18.51
CA VAL A 124 9.23 -3.43 -17.84
C VAL A 124 9.98 -3.05 -16.57
N ARG A 125 10.41 -1.79 -16.45
CA ARG A 125 11.11 -1.32 -15.25
C ARG A 125 10.22 -0.41 -14.41
N LEU A 126 9.94 -0.80 -13.16
CA LEU A 126 9.31 0.06 -12.16
C LEU A 126 10.36 0.77 -11.32
N SER A 127 10.36 2.10 -11.39
CA SER A 127 11.25 2.98 -10.62
C SER A 127 10.42 3.82 -9.63
N ILE A 128 10.69 3.68 -8.32
CA ILE A 128 9.99 4.44 -7.26
C ILE A 128 10.99 5.31 -6.53
N SER A 129 10.82 6.64 -6.58
CA SER A 129 11.67 7.59 -5.87
C SER A 129 10.91 8.33 -4.77
N GLY A 130 11.59 9.11 -3.93
CA GLY A 130 10.95 9.92 -2.89
C GLY A 130 10.16 11.09 -3.49
N PHE A 131 10.84 11.94 -4.25
CA PHE A 131 10.31 13.21 -4.77
C PHE A 131 10.19 13.28 -6.30
N GLY A 132 10.45 12.20 -7.00
CA GLY A 132 10.49 12.15 -8.47
C GLY A 132 11.92 12.08 -9.00
N ASP A 133 12.04 11.89 -10.30
CA ASP A 133 13.32 11.79 -11.02
C ASP A 133 13.64 13.05 -11.84
N VAL A 134 12.73 14.03 -11.78
CA VAL A 134 12.87 15.35 -12.42
C VAL A 134 12.60 16.46 -11.41
N GLY A 135 13.05 17.67 -11.72
CA GLY A 135 12.85 18.85 -10.88
C GLY A 135 13.94 19.05 -9.81
N PRO A 136 13.81 20.11 -8.99
CA PRO A 136 14.85 20.53 -8.05
C PRO A 136 15.07 19.55 -6.90
N ASP A 137 14.05 18.79 -6.53
CA ASP A 137 14.06 17.88 -5.37
C ASP A 137 14.42 16.43 -5.75
N ARG A 138 14.78 16.15 -7.00
CA ARG A 138 15.06 14.79 -7.49
C ARG A 138 16.13 14.03 -6.68
N ASP A 139 17.11 14.72 -6.17
CA ASP A 139 18.23 14.12 -5.43
C ASP A 139 17.97 14.03 -3.91
N ARG A 140 16.82 14.53 -3.44
CA ARG A 140 16.44 14.50 -2.02
C ARG A 140 16.06 13.09 -1.59
N VAL A 141 16.40 12.78 -0.34
CA VAL A 141 15.99 11.53 0.31
C VAL A 141 14.56 11.67 0.77
N GLY A 142 13.68 10.81 0.29
CA GLY A 142 12.31 10.71 0.75
C GLY A 142 12.08 9.42 1.52
N TYR A 143 11.53 9.53 2.73
CA TYR A 143 10.88 8.44 3.46
C TYR A 143 9.42 8.80 3.65
N ASP A 144 8.57 7.81 3.87
CA ASP A 144 7.13 7.97 4.00
C ASP A 144 6.72 9.17 4.86
N GLN A 145 7.21 9.28 6.09
CA GLN A 145 6.79 10.35 7.00
C GLN A 145 7.23 11.75 6.54
N ILE A 146 8.40 11.86 5.88
CA ILE A 146 8.85 13.12 5.28
C ILE A 146 7.88 13.54 4.18
N VAL A 147 7.50 12.57 3.33
CA VAL A 147 6.59 12.83 2.23
C VAL A 147 5.17 13.09 2.73
N GLN A 148 4.70 12.43 3.79
CA GLN A 148 3.42 12.76 4.41
C GLN A 148 3.37 14.23 4.88
N ALA A 149 4.48 14.76 5.37
CA ALA A 149 4.58 16.15 5.78
C ALA A 149 4.61 17.10 4.57
N GLU A 150 5.54 16.92 3.67
CA GLU A 150 5.76 17.83 2.53
C GLU A 150 4.73 17.67 1.41
N GLY A 151 4.13 16.50 1.28
CA GLY A 151 3.05 16.22 0.34
C GLY A 151 1.67 16.65 0.80
N GLY A 152 1.55 17.34 1.94
CA GLY A 152 0.32 17.97 2.41
C GLY A 152 -0.63 17.07 3.20
N LEU A 153 -0.41 15.74 3.28
CA LEU A 153 -1.35 14.85 3.97
C LEU A 153 -1.44 15.14 5.48
N MET A 154 -0.31 15.50 6.12
CA MET A 154 -0.33 15.87 7.53
C MET A 154 -1.07 17.19 7.81
N SER A 155 -1.20 18.08 6.82
CA SER A 155 -2.01 19.29 6.95
C SER A 155 -3.51 19.03 6.89
N LEU A 156 -3.91 17.87 6.38
CA LEU A 156 -5.31 17.43 6.27
C LEU A 156 -5.72 16.52 7.44
N THR A 157 -4.74 15.97 8.17
CA THR A 157 -4.96 14.93 9.17
C THR A 157 -4.82 15.51 10.58
N GLY A 158 -5.82 15.28 11.42
CA GLY A 158 -5.84 15.74 12.80
C GLY A 158 -7.09 16.52 13.18
N MET A 159 -7.13 16.99 14.43
CA MET A 159 -8.21 17.81 14.94
C MET A 159 -8.03 19.27 14.49
N PRO A 160 -9.12 20.01 14.21
CA PRO A 160 -9.05 21.44 13.91
C PRO A 160 -8.31 22.20 15.01
N GLY A 161 -7.31 23.01 14.61
CA GLY A 161 -6.47 23.75 15.55
C GLY A 161 -5.45 22.90 16.32
N GLY A 162 -5.43 21.60 16.12
CA GLY A 162 -4.44 20.68 16.70
C GLY A 162 -3.12 20.63 15.94
N PRO A 163 -2.14 19.89 16.45
CA PRO A 163 -0.87 19.65 15.74
C PRO A 163 -1.09 18.80 14.48
N ALA A 164 -0.20 18.97 13.49
CA ALA A 164 -0.16 18.09 12.34
C ALA A 164 0.19 16.65 12.77
N VAL A 165 -0.56 15.66 12.29
CA VAL A 165 -0.35 14.26 12.62
C VAL A 165 -0.24 13.42 11.35
N LYS A 166 0.60 12.39 11.39
CA LYS A 166 0.72 11.42 10.27
C LYS A 166 -0.40 10.38 10.32
N VAL A 167 -0.69 9.77 9.19
CA VAL A 167 -1.49 8.55 9.14
C VAL A 167 -0.72 7.40 9.81
N GLY A 168 -1.41 6.50 10.48
CA GLY A 168 -0.82 5.41 11.27
C GLY A 168 -0.03 4.38 10.44
N VAL A 169 -0.31 4.26 9.15
CA VAL A 169 0.39 3.39 8.19
C VAL A 169 1.29 4.22 7.28
N PRO A 170 2.34 3.63 6.65
CA PRO A 170 3.21 4.32 5.69
C PRO A 170 2.49 4.54 4.35
N ILE A 171 1.51 5.45 4.34
CA ILE A 171 0.55 5.59 3.25
C ILE A 171 1.19 6.12 1.95
N ALA A 172 2.25 6.91 2.02
CA ALA A 172 2.96 7.39 0.83
C ALA A 172 3.68 6.23 0.13
N ASP A 173 4.37 5.38 0.90
CA ASP A 173 5.00 4.15 0.38
C ASP A 173 3.97 3.18 -0.19
N VAL A 174 2.89 2.90 0.54
CA VAL A 174 1.82 1.99 0.12
C VAL A 174 1.17 2.49 -1.17
N SER A 175 0.85 3.77 -1.25
CA SER A 175 0.25 4.37 -2.44
C SER A 175 1.19 4.30 -3.65
N ALA A 176 2.49 4.59 -3.45
CA ALA A 176 3.49 4.50 -4.51
C ALA A 176 3.64 3.05 -5.02
N GLY A 177 3.63 2.08 -4.12
CA GLY A 177 3.62 0.66 -4.47
C GLY A 177 2.38 0.27 -5.29
N LEU A 178 1.18 0.70 -4.88
CA LEU A 178 -0.07 0.43 -5.61
C LEU A 178 -0.08 1.06 -7.00
N PHE A 179 0.25 2.36 -7.12
CA PHE A 179 0.37 3.01 -8.43
C PHE A 179 1.45 2.37 -9.29
N GLY A 180 2.56 1.95 -8.67
CA GLY A 180 3.62 1.20 -9.34
C GLY A 180 3.11 -0.11 -9.96
N VAL A 181 2.33 -0.90 -9.21
CA VAL A 181 1.71 -2.14 -9.74
C VAL A 181 0.74 -1.83 -10.86
N ILE A 182 -0.12 -0.82 -10.73
CA ILE A 182 -1.05 -0.40 -11.80
C ILE A 182 -0.25 -0.05 -13.07
N GLY A 183 0.83 0.72 -12.93
CA GLY A 183 1.70 1.08 -14.05
C GLY A 183 2.37 -0.13 -14.69
N VAL A 184 2.88 -1.07 -13.90
CA VAL A 184 3.48 -2.33 -14.39
C VAL A 184 2.46 -3.15 -15.17
N LEU A 185 1.25 -3.32 -14.64
CA LEU A 185 0.18 -4.06 -15.33
C LEU A 185 -0.18 -3.41 -16.67
N GLY A 186 -0.30 -2.07 -16.70
CA GLY A 186 -0.51 -1.32 -17.95
C GLY A 186 0.62 -1.52 -18.96
N ALA A 187 1.87 -1.48 -18.50
CA ALA A 187 3.05 -1.69 -19.36
C ALA A 187 3.14 -3.14 -19.88
N LEU A 188 2.77 -4.14 -19.07
CA LEU A 188 2.71 -5.53 -19.51
C LEU A 188 1.64 -5.74 -20.60
N VAL A 189 0.45 -5.15 -20.44
CA VAL A 189 -0.62 -5.19 -21.45
C VAL A 189 -0.18 -4.49 -22.75
N GLU A 190 0.52 -3.38 -22.67
CA GLU A 190 1.07 -2.68 -23.84
C GLU A 190 2.16 -3.53 -24.51
N ARG A 191 3.03 -4.16 -23.75
CA ARG A 191 4.07 -5.07 -24.23
C ARG A 191 3.52 -6.24 -25.05
N GLU A 192 2.37 -6.83 -24.69
CA GLU A 192 1.73 -7.90 -25.46
C GLU A 192 1.42 -7.50 -26.91
N ARG A 193 1.23 -6.20 -27.17
CA ARG A 193 0.94 -5.67 -28.51
C ARG A 193 2.19 -5.26 -29.26
N THR A 194 3.20 -4.74 -28.55
CA THR A 194 4.38 -4.09 -29.15
C THR A 194 5.64 -4.93 -29.11
N GLY A 195 5.67 -5.93 -28.21
CA GLY A 195 6.87 -6.71 -27.91
C GLY A 195 7.93 -5.93 -27.12
N ARG A 196 7.67 -4.68 -26.73
CA ARG A 196 8.63 -3.78 -26.10
C ARG A 196 8.25 -3.47 -24.66
N GLY A 197 9.24 -3.54 -23.77
CA GLY A 197 9.15 -3.05 -22.42
C GLY A 197 9.28 -1.52 -22.35
N GLN A 198 9.07 -0.97 -21.17
CA GLN A 198 9.23 0.46 -20.90
C GLN A 198 9.54 0.73 -19.44
N ARG A 199 10.03 1.93 -19.15
CA ARG A 199 10.14 2.43 -17.78
C ARG A 199 8.80 3.00 -17.30
N VAL A 200 8.38 2.55 -16.14
CA VAL A 200 7.27 3.09 -15.35
C VAL A 200 7.89 3.80 -14.16
N ALA A 201 7.68 5.08 -14.01
CA ALA A 201 8.22 5.87 -12.91
C ALA A 201 7.11 6.46 -12.06
N THR A 202 7.27 6.41 -10.76
CA THR A 202 6.44 7.12 -9.77
C THR A 202 7.29 7.61 -8.62
N SER A 203 6.70 8.40 -7.74
CA SER A 203 7.35 8.82 -6.50
C SER A 203 6.35 8.81 -5.36
N LEU A 204 6.87 8.77 -4.11
CA LEU A 204 6.04 8.87 -2.94
C LEU A 204 5.20 10.15 -2.96
N LEU A 205 5.82 11.27 -3.36
CA LEU A 205 5.14 12.57 -3.45
C LEU A 205 4.03 12.56 -4.51
N ALA A 206 4.30 12.07 -5.72
CA ALA A 206 3.31 12.02 -6.80
C ALA A 206 2.14 11.08 -6.45
N ALA A 207 2.45 9.92 -5.86
CA ALA A 207 1.44 8.97 -5.42
C ALA A 207 0.55 9.55 -4.32
N GLN A 208 1.15 10.24 -3.34
CA GLN A 208 0.40 10.92 -2.30
C GLN A 208 -0.50 12.03 -2.86
N ALA A 209 0.01 12.86 -3.78
CA ALA A 209 -0.80 13.86 -4.46
C ALA A 209 -1.99 13.22 -5.21
N GLY A 210 -1.78 12.05 -5.82
CA GLY A 210 -2.82 11.29 -6.52
C GLY A 210 -3.96 10.80 -5.61
N ILE A 211 -3.70 10.55 -4.32
CA ILE A 211 -4.73 10.12 -3.37
C ILE A 211 -5.44 11.27 -2.64
N HIS A 212 -5.07 12.52 -2.83
CA HIS A 212 -5.78 13.66 -2.22
C HIS A 212 -7.21 13.84 -2.72
N THR A 213 -7.52 13.36 -3.92
CA THR A 213 -8.87 13.32 -4.52
C THR A 213 -9.64 14.65 -4.38
N PHE A 214 -10.80 14.67 -3.71
CA PHE A 214 -11.65 15.86 -3.56
C PHE A 214 -10.97 16.99 -2.75
N GLN A 215 -10.05 16.67 -1.84
CA GLN A 215 -9.30 17.71 -1.11
C GLN A 215 -8.39 18.51 -2.07
N ALA A 216 -7.76 17.82 -3.05
CA ALA A 216 -7.00 18.51 -4.08
C ALA A 216 -7.89 19.42 -4.94
N THR A 217 -9.09 18.96 -5.33
CA THR A 217 -10.00 19.77 -6.16
C THR A 217 -10.63 20.95 -5.42
N ARG A 218 -10.77 20.90 -4.08
CA ARG A 218 -11.12 22.09 -3.29
C ARG A 218 -10.13 23.22 -3.49
N TYR A 219 -8.83 22.89 -3.50
CA TYR A 219 -7.80 23.91 -3.78
C TYR A 219 -7.68 24.24 -5.27
N LEU A 220 -7.50 23.23 -6.12
CA LEU A 220 -7.18 23.42 -7.54
C LEU A 220 -8.32 24.06 -8.34
N VAL A 221 -9.56 23.83 -7.94
CA VAL A 221 -10.75 24.31 -8.66
C VAL A 221 -11.42 25.48 -7.94
N ALA A 222 -11.58 25.36 -6.61
CA ALA A 222 -12.29 26.36 -5.82
C ALA A 222 -11.36 27.39 -5.12
N GLY A 223 -10.03 27.19 -5.15
CA GLY A 223 -9.06 28.06 -4.47
C GLY A 223 -9.08 27.93 -2.95
N GLU A 224 -9.83 26.99 -2.39
CA GLU A 224 -9.96 26.78 -0.96
C GLU A 224 -8.83 25.86 -0.46
N VAL A 225 -7.99 26.33 0.44
CA VAL A 225 -6.97 25.52 1.09
C VAL A 225 -7.61 24.70 2.21
N PRO A 226 -7.74 23.36 2.06
CA PRO A 226 -8.36 22.55 3.09
C PRO A 226 -7.45 22.37 4.31
N GLY A 227 -8.05 22.31 5.50
CA GLY A 227 -7.39 21.98 6.75
C GLY A 227 -7.92 20.67 7.35
N PRO A 228 -7.42 20.29 8.54
CA PRO A 228 -7.88 19.10 9.25
C PRO A 228 -9.32 19.29 9.73
N SER A 229 -10.16 18.27 9.49
CA SER A 229 -11.57 18.24 9.90
C SER A 229 -11.85 17.27 11.06
N GLY A 230 -10.82 16.78 11.71
CA GLY A 230 -10.94 15.77 12.75
C GLY A 230 -11.54 14.47 12.19
N ASN A 231 -12.54 13.98 12.91
CA ASN A 231 -13.24 12.74 12.53
C ASN A 231 -14.54 13.02 11.79
N HIS A 232 -14.77 14.23 11.29
CA HIS A 232 -15.98 14.61 10.58
C HIS A 232 -15.71 14.92 9.11
N HIS A 233 -16.67 14.57 8.25
CA HIS A 233 -16.59 14.89 6.83
C HIS A 233 -16.73 16.40 6.61
N PRO A 234 -15.89 17.06 5.80
CA PRO A 234 -15.89 18.53 5.69
C PRO A 234 -17.08 19.11 4.93
N THR A 235 -17.82 18.30 4.16
CA THR A 235 -18.89 18.77 3.27
C THR A 235 -20.20 17.99 3.38
N VAL A 236 -20.29 17.04 4.30
CA VAL A 236 -21.50 16.21 4.53
C VAL A 236 -21.76 16.05 6.02
N ALA A 237 -22.99 16.30 6.46
CA ALA A 237 -23.38 16.22 7.86
C ALA A 237 -24.76 15.54 8.08
N PRO A 238 -24.89 14.72 9.17
CA PRO A 238 -23.84 14.24 10.05
C PRO A 238 -23.06 13.09 9.41
N TYR A 239 -21.73 13.20 9.39
CA TYR A 239 -20.85 12.16 8.92
C TYR A 239 -19.55 12.21 9.73
N GLY A 240 -19.34 11.26 10.64
CA GLY A 240 -18.16 11.27 11.49
C GLY A 240 -18.27 10.38 12.70
N LEU A 241 -17.43 10.67 13.70
CA LEU A 241 -17.31 9.95 14.95
C LEU A 241 -18.14 10.67 16.03
N PHE A 242 -18.93 9.91 16.76
CA PHE A 242 -19.75 10.34 17.89
C PHE A 242 -19.57 9.36 19.04
N ASP A 243 -19.98 9.75 20.26
CA ASP A 243 -19.93 8.88 21.43
C ASP A 243 -21.31 8.29 21.73
N ALA A 244 -21.43 6.96 21.75
CA ALA A 244 -22.50 6.23 22.37
C ALA A 244 -22.26 6.14 23.89
N ALA A 245 -23.18 5.57 24.66
CA ALA A 245 -23.02 5.48 26.12
C ALA A 245 -21.75 4.75 26.58
N ASP A 246 -21.24 3.84 25.80
CA ASP A 246 -20.15 2.91 26.16
C ASP A 246 -19.03 2.80 25.12
N GLY A 247 -19.01 3.67 24.10
CA GLY A 247 -17.92 3.68 23.12
C GLY A 247 -18.18 4.50 21.86
N PRO A 248 -17.13 4.67 21.04
CA PRO A 248 -17.19 5.49 19.84
C PRO A 248 -17.99 4.83 18.72
N LEU A 249 -18.89 5.62 18.10
CA LEU A 249 -19.78 5.25 17.01
C LEU A 249 -19.51 6.14 15.79
N VAL A 250 -19.17 5.53 14.65
CA VAL A 250 -19.08 6.22 13.36
C VAL A 250 -20.44 6.14 12.67
N ILE A 251 -20.96 7.27 12.19
CA ILE A 251 -22.21 7.37 11.43
C ILE A 251 -21.92 8.10 10.13
N ALA A 252 -22.56 7.67 9.02
CA ALA A 252 -22.43 8.29 7.71
C ALA A 252 -23.81 8.56 7.08
N VAL A 253 -24.34 9.76 7.28
CA VAL A 253 -25.54 10.24 6.62
C VAL A 253 -25.17 10.95 5.33
N GLY A 254 -24.96 10.17 4.27
CA GLY A 254 -24.38 10.65 3.01
C GLY A 254 -25.31 11.47 2.12
N ASN A 255 -26.64 11.45 2.37
CA ASN A 255 -27.63 12.20 1.61
C ASN A 255 -28.91 12.44 2.43
N ASP A 256 -29.84 13.23 1.88
CA ASP A 256 -31.08 13.60 2.58
C ASP A 256 -32.09 12.43 2.70
N GLU A 257 -32.01 11.41 1.86
CA GLU A 257 -32.78 10.17 2.02
C GLU A 257 -32.32 9.38 3.25
N ILE A 258 -31.00 9.24 3.47
CA ILE A 258 -30.48 8.63 4.69
C ILE A 258 -30.83 9.49 5.91
N TRP A 259 -30.78 10.82 5.77
CA TRP A 259 -31.20 11.75 6.82
C TRP A 259 -32.63 11.50 7.26
N SER A 260 -33.57 11.32 6.31
CA SER A 260 -34.98 11.08 6.63
C SER A 260 -35.21 9.80 7.47
N ARG A 261 -34.34 8.81 7.35
CA ARG A 261 -34.37 7.58 8.16
C ARG A 261 -33.63 7.72 9.49
N PHE A 262 -32.57 8.53 9.51
CA PHE A 262 -31.74 8.74 10.70
C PHE A 262 -32.38 9.69 11.72
N ALA A 263 -32.89 10.84 11.27
CA ALA A 263 -33.38 11.91 12.14
C ALA A 263 -34.42 11.45 13.20
N PRO A 264 -35.43 10.59 12.87
CA PRO A 264 -36.36 10.10 13.87
C PRO A 264 -35.72 9.25 14.97
N LEU A 265 -34.62 8.55 14.68
CA LEU A 265 -33.94 7.70 15.65
C LEU A 265 -33.25 8.51 16.77
N VAL A 266 -32.91 9.75 16.47
CA VAL A 266 -32.29 10.71 17.41
C VAL A 266 -33.31 11.77 17.89
N GLY A 267 -34.61 11.58 17.65
CA GLY A 267 -35.66 12.46 18.12
C GLY A 267 -35.84 13.75 17.33
N LEU A 268 -35.31 13.79 16.09
CA LEU A 268 -35.50 14.95 15.20
C LEU A 268 -36.55 14.68 14.15
N ASP A 269 -37.28 15.74 13.76
CA ASP A 269 -38.13 15.69 12.57
C ASP A 269 -37.25 15.83 11.31
N PRO A 270 -37.33 14.90 10.35
CA PRO A 270 -36.61 15.01 9.09
C PRO A 270 -36.91 16.30 8.31
N ALA A 271 -38.12 16.86 8.48
CA ALA A 271 -38.57 18.08 7.82
C ALA A 271 -38.23 19.36 8.62
N ASP A 272 -37.55 19.25 9.76
CA ASP A 272 -37.12 20.42 10.53
C ASP A 272 -36.32 21.37 9.64
N GLN A 273 -36.82 22.59 9.45
CA GLN A 273 -36.20 23.59 8.58
C GLN A 273 -34.76 23.93 8.91
N ARG A 274 -34.30 23.61 10.12
CA ARG A 274 -32.89 23.78 10.50
C ARG A 274 -31.96 22.75 9.87
N PHE A 275 -32.49 21.53 9.55
CA PHE A 275 -31.67 20.36 9.21
C PHE A 275 -32.17 19.57 8.00
N ALA A 276 -33.24 20.00 7.32
CA ALA A 276 -33.91 19.24 6.28
C ALA A 276 -32.99 18.84 5.10
N VAL A 277 -32.05 19.69 4.74
CA VAL A 277 -31.09 19.44 3.65
C VAL A 277 -29.64 19.60 4.13
N ASN A 278 -28.69 18.96 3.43
CA ASN A 278 -27.29 18.95 3.83
C ASN A 278 -26.70 20.35 4.04
N ALA A 279 -27.01 21.31 3.18
CA ALA A 279 -26.53 22.68 3.29
C ALA A 279 -26.92 23.32 4.66
N LEU A 280 -28.16 23.16 5.06
CA LEU A 280 -28.65 23.69 6.35
C LEU A 280 -28.01 22.97 7.54
N ARG A 281 -27.74 21.67 7.43
CA ARG A 281 -27.02 20.91 8.47
C ARG A 281 -25.59 21.39 8.63
N LEU A 282 -24.91 21.72 7.53
CA LEU A 282 -23.55 22.29 7.57
C LEU A 282 -23.53 23.71 8.14
N GLU A 283 -24.52 24.56 7.82
CA GLU A 283 -24.64 25.89 8.39
C GLU A 283 -24.84 25.87 9.92
N ARG A 284 -25.48 24.82 10.45
CA ARG A 284 -25.81 24.64 11.86
C ARG A 284 -25.10 23.45 12.49
N LEU A 285 -23.86 23.19 12.03
CA LEU A 285 -23.14 21.97 12.37
C LEU A 285 -22.96 21.78 13.88
N ASP A 286 -22.60 22.85 14.59
CA ASP A 286 -22.36 22.80 16.04
C ASP A 286 -23.67 22.52 16.81
N GLU A 287 -24.78 23.14 16.41
CA GLU A 287 -26.10 22.86 16.98
C GLU A 287 -26.52 21.40 16.75
N LEU A 288 -26.35 20.91 15.51
CA LEU A 288 -26.63 19.52 15.18
C LEU A 288 -25.77 18.55 15.98
N HIS A 289 -24.48 18.81 16.10
CA HIS A 289 -23.57 17.96 16.87
C HIS A 289 -23.93 17.90 18.35
N GLN A 290 -24.36 19.02 18.97
CA GLN A 290 -24.82 19.03 20.37
C GLN A 290 -26.07 18.17 20.56
N ILE A 291 -27.06 18.26 19.66
CA ILE A 291 -28.26 17.46 19.71
C ILE A 291 -27.91 15.96 19.56
N LEU A 292 -27.07 15.63 18.56
CA LEU A 292 -26.66 14.26 18.31
C LEU A 292 -25.85 13.67 19.47
N ALA A 293 -24.94 14.44 20.06
CA ALA A 293 -24.16 13.99 21.22
C ALA A 293 -25.07 13.60 22.38
N ALA A 294 -26.07 14.44 22.69
CA ALA A 294 -27.02 14.15 23.76
C ALA A 294 -27.88 12.90 23.46
N ALA A 295 -28.36 12.77 22.23
CA ALA A 295 -29.21 11.63 21.84
C ALA A 295 -28.42 10.32 21.80
N LEU A 296 -27.20 10.34 21.26
CA LEU A 296 -26.37 9.14 21.07
C LEU A 296 -25.78 8.60 22.38
N ALA A 297 -25.46 9.49 23.32
CA ALA A 297 -25.01 9.11 24.67
C ALA A 297 -26.07 8.37 25.50
N ALA A 298 -27.35 8.40 25.09
CA ALA A 298 -28.44 7.79 25.84
C ALA A 298 -28.54 6.25 25.69
N ARG A 299 -27.82 5.61 24.75
CA ARG A 299 -27.90 4.18 24.48
C ARG A 299 -26.53 3.56 24.26
N PRO A 300 -26.35 2.25 24.60
CA PRO A 300 -25.15 1.50 24.29
C PRO A 300 -24.88 1.42 22.78
N LEU A 301 -23.59 1.31 22.43
CA LEU A 301 -23.10 1.19 21.06
C LEU A 301 -23.76 0.03 20.29
N ALA A 302 -23.90 -1.13 20.92
CA ALA A 302 -24.51 -2.30 20.30
C ALA A 302 -25.98 -2.07 19.90
N ASP A 303 -26.73 -1.33 20.70
CA ASP A 303 -28.12 -0.97 20.40
C ASP A 303 -28.22 0.02 19.24
N TRP A 304 -27.32 1.01 19.20
CA TRP A 304 -27.24 1.93 18.06
C TRP A 304 -26.89 1.23 16.76
N LEU A 305 -25.89 0.35 16.78
CA LEU A 305 -25.49 -0.40 15.58
C LEU A 305 -26.66 -1.22 15.01
N ARG A 306 -27.46 -1.85 15.88
CA ARG A 306 -28.66 -2.59 15.45
C ARG A 306 -29.73 -1.65 14.87
N LEU A 307 -30.10 -0.59 15.59
CA LEU A 307 -31.13 0.37 15.16
C LEU A 307 -30.79 1.05 13.82
N LEU A 308 -29.52 1.44 13.66
CA LEU A 308 -29.04 2.08 12.43
C LEU A 308 -28.99 1.10 11.27
N ALA A 309 -28.59 -0.16 11.50
CA ALA A 309 -28.63 -1.20 10.48
C ALA A 309 -30.06 -1.50 10.02
N ASP A 310 -31.02 -1.63 10.95
CA ASP A 310 -32.43 -1.88 10.66
C ASP A 310 -33.06 -0.72 9.85
N ALA A 311 -32.62 0.51 10.09
CA ALA A 311 -33.02 1.70 9.35
C ALA A 311 -32.26 1.90 8.02
N GLY A 312 -31.27 1.07 7.70
CA GLY A 312 -30.44 1.23 6.52
C GLY A 312 -29.54 2.49 6.58
N VAL A 313 -29.11 2.90 7.76
CA VAL A 313 -28.18 4.00 7.99
C VAL A 313 -26.78 3.43 8.19
N PRO A 314 -25.78 3.79 7.35
CA PRO A 314 -24.42 3.31 7.51
C PRO A 314 -23.80 3.74 8.85
N ALA A 315 -23.34 2.77 9.63
CA ALA A 315 -22.71 2.99 10.92
C ALA A 315 -21.68 1.90 11.22
N GLY A 316 -20.75 2.19 12.14
CA GLY A 316 -19.71 1.26 12.55
C GLY A 316 -19.06 1.66 13.87
N GLN A 317 -18.36 0.70 14.45
CA GLN A 317 -17.51 0.93 15.64
C GLN A 317 -16.05 1.09 15.26
N VAL A 318 -15.29 1.81 16.07
CA VAL A 318 -13.84 1.83 15.95
C VAL A 318 -13.28 0.51 16.50
N LYS A 319 -12.60 -0.27 15.65
CA LYS A 319 -11.98 -1.54 16.02
C LYS A 319 -10.48 -1.40 16.15
N SER A 320 -9.88 -2.11 17.10
CA SER A 320 -8.45 -2.37 17.16
C SER A 320 -8.02 -3.41 16.10
N LEU A 321 -6.72 -3.50 15.81
CA LEU A 321 -6.21 -4.41 14.77
C LEU A 321 -6.46 -5.89 15.09
N ASP A 322 -6.36 -6.30 16.34
CA ASP A 322 -6.70 -7.66 16.78
C ASP A 322 -8.17 -7.99 16.43
N ALA A 323 -9.10 -7.12 16.81
CA ALA A 323 -10.52 -7.30 16.47
C ALA A 323 -10.82 -7.28 14.95
N VAL A 324 -9.99 -6.60 14.15
CA VAL A 324 -10.11 -6.64 12.69
C VAL A 324 -9.62 -7.99 12.15
N TYR A 325 -8.44 -8.46 12.60
CA TYR A 325 -7.83 -9.70 12.11
C TYR A 325 -8.45 -10.98 12.70
N ASP A 326 -9.35 -10.89 13.67
CA ASP A 326 -10.22 -12.01 14.07
C ASP A 326 -11.34 -12.28 13.05
N GLY A 327 -11.56 -11.36 12.12
CA GLY A 327 -12.53 -11.49 11.03
C GLY A 327 -12.06 -12.49 9.94
N PRO A 328 -13.01 -13.14 9.24
CA PRO A 328 -12.69 -14.15 8.24
C PRO A 328 -12.09 -13.53 6.97
N GLY A 329 -11.11 -14.26 6.38
CA GLY A 329 -10.60 -13.97 5.05
C GLY A 329 -9.60 -12.81 4.95
N LEU A 330 -9.15 -12.26 6.08
CA LEU A 330 -8.17 -11.17 6.12
C LEU A 330 -6.75 -11.66 6.39
N ILE A 331 -6.58 -12.96 6.63
CA ILE A 331 -5.30 -13.59 7.00
C ILE A 331 -4.99 -14.70 6.02
N TRP A 332 -3.73 -14.76 5.64
CA TRP A 332 -3.09 -15.93 5.08
C TRP A 332 -2.12 -16.56 6.07
N GLU A 333 -2.07 -17.88 6.11
CA GLU A 333 -1.11 -18.65 6.88
C GLU A 333 -0.06 -19.24 5.95
N VAL A 334 1.22 -19.12 6.33
CA VAL A 334 2.36 -19.70 5.60
C VAL A 334 3.30 -20.39 6.58
N ASP A 335 3.96 -21.46 6.15
CA ASP A 335 4.96 -22.14 6.95
C ASP A 335 6.34 -21.52 6.68
N HIS A 336 6.83 -20.71 7.65
CA HIS A 336 8.12 -20.04 7.57
C HIS A 336 9.23 -20.94 8.16
N PRO A 337 10.40 -21.07 7.46
CA PRO A 337 11.42 -22.04 7.86
C PRO A 337 11.98 -21.84 9.28
N ALA A 338 12.02 -20.60 9.77
CA ALA A 338 12.55 -20.28 11.11
C ALA A 338 11.47 -20.01 12.16
N LEU A 339 10.21 -19.80 11.78
CA LEU A 339 9.13 -19.38 12.70
C LEU A 339 7.99 -20.40 12.79
N GLY A 340 7.99 -21.44 11.93
CA GLY A 340 6.83 -22.31 11.77
C GLY A 340 5.67 -21.57 11.12
N ARG A 341 4.44 -21.84 11.53
CA ARG A 341 3.26 -21.19 10.97
C ARG A 341 3.17 -19.73 11.36
N VAL A 342 3.15 -18.83 10.38
CA VAL A 342 2.98 -17.39 10.55
C VAL A 342 1.72 -16.89 9.86
N ARG A 343 1.07 -15.89 10.48
CA ARG A 343 -0.13 -15.24 9.99
C ARG A 343 0.27 -13.89 9.37
N LEU A 344 -0.13 -13.66 8.13
CA LEU A 344 0.14 -12.42 7.38
C LEU A 344 -1.17 -11.87 6.83
N SER A 345 -1.25 -10.56 6.62
CA SER A 345 -2.41 -9.94 5.96
C SER A 345 -2.63 -10.55 4.58
N ALA A 346 -3.85 -11.00 4.28
CA ALA A 346 -4.19 -11.55 2.98
C ALA A 346 -4.21 -10.45 1.89
N ASN A 347 -4.04 -10.86 0.63
CA ASN A 347 -4.33 -9.97 -0.50
C ASN A 347 -5.85 -9.70 -0.54
N PRO A 348 -6.30 -8.42 -0.67
CA PRO A 348 -7.72 -8.09 -0.65
C PRO A 348 -8.47 -8.47 -1.93
N LEU A 349 -7.78 -8.83 -3.02
CA LEU A 349 -8.40 -9.13 -4.29
C LEU A 349 -8.96 -10.56 -4.32
N ARG A 350 -10.12 -10.71 -4.96
CA ARG A 350 -10.75 -12.00 -5.22
C ARG A 350 -11.08 -12.10 -6.71
N TYR A 351 -10.56 -13.14 -7.37
CA TYR A 351 -10.83 -13.44 -8.76
C TYR A 351 -11.84 -14.59 -8.87
N SER A 352 -12.81 -14.45 -9.75
CA SER A 352 -13.88 -15.46 -9.93
C SER A 352 -13.38 -16.79 -10.49
N ARG A 353 -12.26 -16.80 -11.22
CA ARG A 353 -11.71 -18.01 -11.86
C ARG A 353 -10.31 -18.39 -11.38
N THR A 354 -9.51 -17.42 -10.99
CA THR A 354 -8.09 -17.59 -10.68
C THR A 354 -7.88 -17.28 -9.21
N ALA A 355 -7.92 -18.30 -8.36
CA ALA A 355 -7.75 -18.09 -6.91
C ALA A 355 -6.32 -17.65 -6.62
N LEU A 356 -6.20 -16.64 -5.75
CA LEU A 356 -4.92 -16.23 -5.19
C LEU A 356 -4.55 -17.13 -3.98
N SER A 357 -3.26 -17.31 -3.78
CA SER A 357 -2.70 -18.04 -2.63
C SER A 357 -1.54 -17.26 -2.03
N PRO A 358 -1.18 -17.51 -0.76
CA PRO A 358 -0.10 -16.79 -0.10
C PRO A 358 1.29 -17.01 -0.72
N GLY A 359 1.45 -18.00 -1.61
CA GLY A 359 2.72 -18.33 -2.21
C GLY A 359 3.77 -18.82 -1.18
N LEU A 360 5.03 -18.43 -1.38
CA LEU A 360 6.13 -18.72 -0.47
C LEU A 360 6.06 -17.84 0.77
N PRO A 361 6.56 -18.32 1.95
CA PRO A 361 6.78 -17.45 3.09
C PRO A 361 7.82 -16.35 2.76
N PRO A 362 7.91 -15.29 3.56
CA PRO A 362 9.02 -14.35 3.47
C PRO A 362 10.36 -15.09 3.61
N PRO A 363 11.34 -14.89 2.71
CA PRO A 363 12.54 -15.72 2.68
C PRO A 363 13.55 -15.32 3.77
N LEU A 364 14.36 -16.28 4.20
CA LEU A 364 15.61 -15.98 4.91
C LEU A 364 16.61 -15.32 3.95
N LEU A 365 17.58 -14.58 4.51
CA LEU A 365 18.58 -13.89 3.71
C LEU A 365 19.40 -14.88 2.86
N GLY A 366 19.34 -14.70 1.55
CA GLY A 366 20.10 -15.52 0.60
C GLY A 366 19.67 -16.98 0.51
N GLU A 367 18.50 -17.33 1.06
CA GLU A 367 18.00 -18.71 1.14
C GLU A 367 18.06 -19.47 -0.19
N HIS A 368 17.87 -18.76 -1.29
CA HIS A 368 17.76 -19.37 -2.61
C HIS A 368 18.98 -19.10 -3.52
N THR A 369 20.05 -18.48 -2.98
CA THR A 369 21.21 -18.05 -3.78
C THR A 369 21.85 -19.20 -4.57
N GLY A 370 22.14 -20.32 -3.90
CA GLY A 370 22.80 -21.46 -4.55
C GLY A 370 21.95 -22.06 -5.68
N GLN A 371 20.66 -22.29 -5.40
CA GLN A 371 19.73 -22.87 -6.36
C GLN A 371 19.55 -21.99 -7.61
N ILE A 372 19.35 -20.67 -7.41
CA ILE A 372 19.11 -19.73 -8.50
C ILE A 372 20.38 -19.55 -9.34
N ARG A 373 21.56 -19.43 -8.69
CA ARG A 373 22.84 -19.38 -9.43
C ARG A 373 23.07 -20.62 -10.30
N GLN A 374 22.80 -21.80 -9.75
CA GLN A 374 22.94 -23.04 -10.50
C GLN A 374 21.98 -23.09 -11.69
N ALA A 375 20.73 -22.68 -11.54
CA ALA A 375 19.77 -22.67 -12.63
C ALA A 375 20.15 -21.68 -13.74
N MET A 376 20.62 -20.48 -13.40
CA MET A 376 20.93 -19.43 -14.36
C MET A 376 22.32 -19.57 -15.03
N LEU A 377 23.34 -19.99 -14.28
CA LEU A 377 24.70 -20.13 -14.78
C LEU A 377 25.03 -21.57 -15.22
N GLY A 378 24.24 -22.57 -14.81
CA GLY A 378 24.44 -23.98 -15.18
C GLY A 378 24.11 -24.27 -16.64
N ASP A 379 23.12 -23.62 -17.20
CA ASP A 379 22.72 -23.79 -18.60
C ASP A 379 23.78 -23.29 -19.59
N GLN A 380 24.56 -22.25 -19.22
CA GLN A 380 25.64 -21.74 -20.09
C GLN A 380 26.78 -22.75 -20.34
N ARG A 381 26.95 -23.76 -19.47
CA ARG A 381 27.94 -24.82 -19.67
C ARG A 381 27.45 -25.95 -20.60
N ALA A 382 26.12 -25.99 -20.86
CA ALA A 382 25.54 -26.95 -21.78
C ALA A 382 25.60 -26.49 -23.26
N ASP A 383 25.48 -25.17 -23.50
CA ASP A 383 25.53 -24.57 -24.84
C ASP A 383 26.97 -24.32 -25.36
N ALA A 384 27.98 -24.45 -24.49
CA ALA A 384 29.41 -24.31 -24.85
C ALA A 384 30.09 -25.68 -25.19
N ARG A 385 29.34 -26.74 -25.34
CA ARG A 385 29.77 -28.06 -25.82
C ARG A 385 29.01 -28.42 -27.08
#